data_13918527faae53f8067737b3c4ab472d
#
_entry.id   13918527faae53f8067737b3c4ab472d
#
_cell.length_a   1.000
_cell.length_b   1.000
_cell.length_c   1.000
_cell.angle_alpha   90.00
_cell.angle_beta   90.00
_cell.angle_gamma   90.00
#
_symmetry.space_group_name_H-M   'P 1'
#
loop_
_entity.id
_entity.type
_entity.pdbx_description
1 polymer ?
#
loop_
_entity_poly.entity_id
_entity_poly.type
_entity_poly.pdbx_seq_one_letter_code
_entity_poly.pdbx_strand_id
1 'polypeptide(L)'
;MGNTPEFTHLDESGNAHMVDVTAKSASARRAVARCTVNMKPETAAAISSKDIPKGDVIAAARIAGIMAAKRTSDMIPLCHPLQIGAVRIDFEVGDTFVAIEAQVDTVDRTGVEMEALHA
;
A
#
# COMPACT_ATOMS: atom_id res chain seq x y z
N MET A 1 -25.06 25.52 -5.45
CA MET A 1 -24.56 25.31 -4.08
C MET A 1 -23.52 24.22 -4.07
N GLY A 2 -22.28 24.56 -3.70
CA GLY A 2 -21.23 23.58 -3.54
C GLY A 2 -21.45 22.75 -2.28
N ASN A 3 -21.27 21.44 -2.35
CA ASN A 3 -21.22 20.60 -1.18
C ASN A 3 -19.86 20.77 -0.50
N THR A 4 -19.86 21.09 0.80
CA THR A 4 -18.63 21.10 1.58
C THR A 4 -18.13 19.67 1.74
N PRO A 5 -16.86 19.36 1.41
CA PRO A 5 -16.34 18.02 1.62
C PRO A 5 -16.45 17.61 3.07
N GLU A 6 -16.94 16.42 3.31
CA GLU A 6 -16.98 15.83 4.64
C GLU A 6 -15.73 14.98 4.85
N PHE A 7 -14.95 15.33 5.88
CA PHE A 7 -13.73 14.59 6.24
C PHE A 7 -14.07 13.57 7.32
N THR A 8 -14.14 12.29 6.95
CA THR A 8 -14.59 11.21 7.84
C THR A 8 -13.64 10.96 9.02
N HIS A 9 -12.37 11.39 8.93
CA HIS A 9 -11.39 11.25 10.00
C HIS A 9 -11.27 12.49 10.90
N LEU A 10 -12.20 13.44 10.76
CA LEU A 10 -12.30 14.60 11.63
C LEU A 10 -13.64 14.56 12.38
N ASP A 11 -13.62 14.84 13.67
CA ASP A 11 -14.83 15.02 14.46
C ASP A 11 -15.46 16.40 14.24
N GLU A 12 -16.59 16.68 14.89
CA GLU A 12 -17.30 17.96 14.77
C GLU A 12 -16.43 19.16 15.18
N SER A 13 -15.44 18.94 16.04
CA SER A 13 -14.49 19.97 16.51
C SER A 13 -13.24 20.09 15.63
N GLY A 14 -13.12 19.31 14.54
CA GLY A 14 -11.98 19.30 13.63
C GLY A 14 -10.82 18.45 14.11
N ASN A 15 -10.96 17.68 15.18
CA ASN A 15 -9.92 16.80 15.68
C ASN A 15 -9.89 15.46 14.91
N ALA A 16 -8.70 14.93 14.70
CA ALA A 16 -8.54 13.63 14.05
C ALA A 16 -9.14 12.51 14.93
N HIS A 17 -9.85 11.59 14.32
CA HIS A 17 -10.37 10.39 14.99
C HIS A 17 -10.44 9.21 14.01
N MET A 18 -10.39 8.00 14.56
CA MET A 18 -10.56 6.78 13.79
C MET A 18 -12.06 6.51 13.58
N VAL A 19 -12.46 6.30 12.33
CA VAL A 19 -13.86 6.07 11.97
C VAL A 19 -14.36 4.75 12.58
N ASP A 20 -15.54 4.77 13.19
CA ASP A 20 -16.20 3.56 13.68
C ASP A 20 -16.79 2.78 12.50
N VAL A 21 -16.32 1.55 12.29
CA VAL A 21 -16.77 0.65 11.22
C VAL A 21 -17.53 -0.57 11.76
N THR A 22 -17.81 -0.64 13.06
CA THR A 22 -18.44 -1.81 13.69
C THR A 22 -19.84 -2.11 13.14
N ALA A 23 -20.57 -1.08 12.71
CA ALA A 23 -21.91 -1.22 12.12
C ALA A 23 -21.90 -1.63 10.65
N LYS A 24 -20.74 -1.61 9.98
CA LYS A 24 -20.64 -1.99 8.57
C LYS A 24 -20.55 -3.50 8.41
N SER A 25 -21.17 -4.02 7.36
CA SER A 25 -21.07 -5.43 6.99
C SER A 25 -19.70 -5.73 6.35
N ALA A 26 -19.17 -6.91 6.63
CA ALA A 26 -17.98 -7.38 5.95
C ALA A 26 -18.28 -7.67 4.47
N SER A 27 -17.37 -7.29 3.59
CA SER A 27 -17.45 -7.57 2.16
C SER A 27 -16.08 -7.79 1.58
N ALA A 28 -16.02 -8.46 0.42
CA ALA A 28 -14.78 -8.62 -0.32
C ALA A 28 -14.34 -7.24 -0.87
N ARG A 29 -13.10 -6.87 -0.61
CA ARG A 29 -12.53 -5.57 -0.99
C ARG A 29 -11.16 -5.75 -1.60
N ARG A 30 -10.87 -4.94 -2.60
CA ARG A 30 -9.59 -4.93 -3.28
C ARG A 30 -9.15 -3.49 -3.49
N ALA A 31 -7.88 -3.23 -3.23
CA ALA A 31 -7.24 -1.97 -3.61
C ALA A 31 -5.98 -2.25 -4.43
N VAL A 32 -5.73 -1.40 -5.40
CA VAL A 32 -4.52 -1.44 -6.22
C VAL A 32 -3.86 -0.08 -6.16
N ALA A 33 -2.58 -0.05 -5.79
CA ALA A 33 -1.77 1.16 -5.80
C ALA A 33 -0.59 0.97 -6.76
N ARG A 34 -0.19 2.05 -7.42
CA ARG A 34 0.94 2.05 -8.34
C ARG A 34 1.89 3.19 -8.03
N CYS A 35 3.16 2.94 -8.24
CA CYS A 35 4.16 3.99 -8.18
C CYS A 35 5.31 3.69 -9.14
N THR A 36 6.14 4.70 -9.36
CA THR A 36 7.36 4.57 -10.16
C THR A 36 8.51 5.16 -9.36
N VAL A 37 9.58 4.39 -9.23
CA VAL A 37 10.83 4.85 -8.61
C VAL A 37 11.80 5.18 -9.73
N ASN A 38 12.11 6.45 -9.90
CA ASN A 38 13.07 6.91 -10.90
C ASN A 38 14.49 6.77 -10.37
N MET A 39 15.40 6.35 -11.24
CA MET A 39 16.77 6.09 -10.85
C MET A 39 17.74 6.31 -12.04
N LYS A 40 19.03 6.28 -11.75
CA LYS A 40 20.04 6.33 -12.81
C LYS A 40 20.01 5.04 -13.64
N PRO A 41 20.39 5.12 -14.93
CA PRO A 41 20.41 3.94 -15.80
C PRO A 41 21.28 2.80 -15.25
N GLU A 42 22.40 3.12 -14.61
CA GLU A 42 23.29 2.13 -14.01
C GLU A 42 22.63 1.37 -12.88
N THR A 43 21.81 2.06 -12.08
CA THR A 43 21.06 1.46 -10.97
C THR A 43 20.00 0.51 -11.49
N ALA A 44 19.22 0.95 -12.48
CA ALA A 44 18.20 0.10 -13.09
C ALA A 44 18.82 -1.13 -13.76
N ALA A 45 19.93 -0.97 -14.47
CA ALA A 45 20.64 -2.08 -15.08
C ALA A 45 21.14 -3.08 -14.04
N ALA A 46 21.70 -2.61 -12.92
CA ALA A 46 22.14 -3.46 -11.83
C ALA A 46 21.01 -4.29 -11.22
N ILE A 47 19.84 -3.68 -11.02
CA ILE A 47 18.64 -4.37 -10.52
C ILE A 47 18.20 -5.45 -11.53
N SER A 48 18.14 -5.11 -12.81
CA SER A 48 17.71 -6.02 -13.87
C SER A 48 18.66 -7.21 -14.04
N SER A 49 19.95 -6.99 -13.95
CA SER A 49 20.97 -8.05 -14.07
C SER A 49 21.17 -8.83 -12.76
N LYS A 50 20.56 -8.40 -11.67
CA LYS A 50 20.75 -8.96 -10.31
C LYS A 50 22.19 -8.85 -9.80
N ASP A 51 22.90 -7.85 -10.28
CA ASP A 51 24.32 -7.62 -10.00
C ASP A 51 24.54 -6.73 -8.78
N ILE A 52 23.70 -6.90 -7.76
CA ILE A 52 23.77 -6.17 -6.49
C ILE A 52 24.44 -7.05 -5.44
N PRO A 53 25.49 -6.58 -4.76
CA PRO A 53 26.23 -7.40 -3.79
C PRO A 53 25.38 -7.97 -2.65
N LYS A 54 24.30 -7.31 -2.29
CA LYS A 54 23.39 -7.75 -1.21
C LYS A 54 22.28 -8.69 -1.68
N GLY A 55 22.29 -9.10 -2.95
CA GLY A 55 21.37 -10.08 -3.50
C GLY A 55 20.25 -9.49 -4.37
N ASP A 56 19.16 -10.21 -4.51
CA ASP A 56 18.04 -9.86 -5.38
C ASP A 56 17.20 -8.73 -4.76
N VAL A 57 17.32 -7.53 -5.31
CA VAL A 57 16.59 -6.34 -4.84
C VAL A 57 15.08 -6.51 -4.97
N ILE A 58 14.61 -7.07 -6.08
CA ILE A 58 13.17 -7.26 -6.33
C ILE A 58 12.58 -8.26 -5.33
N ALA A 59 13.26 -9.37 -5.07
CA ALA A 59 12.79 -10.33 -4.08
C ALA A 59 12.71 -9.73 -2.68
N ALA A 60 13.73 -8.96 -2.27
CA ALA A 60 13.74 -8.28 -0.99
C ALA A 60 12.63 -7.22 -0.89
N ALA A 61 12.43 -6.44 -1.94
CA ALA A 61 11.38 -5.41 -2.01
C ALA A 61 9.99 -6.04 -1.92
N ARG A 62 9.77 -7.16 -2.60
CA ARG A 62 8.49 -7.87 -2.56
C ARG A 62 8.16 -8.35 -1.15
N ILE A 63 9.11 -8.96 -0.47
CA ILE A 63 8.92 -9.41 0.92
C ILE A 63 8.67 -8.22 1.84
N ALA A 64 9.45 -7.16 1.71
CA ALA A 64 9.28 -5.95 2.51
C ALA A 64 7.90 -5.32 2.31
N GLY A 65 7.41 -5.25 1.07
CA GLY A 65 6.09 -4.72 0.77
C GLY A 65 4.96 -5.57 1.34
N ILE A 66 5.07 -6.88 1.26
CA ILE A 66 4.09 -7.79 1.87
C ILE A 66 4.05 -7.60 3.39
N MET A 67 5.22 -7.51 4.03
CA MET A 67 5.31 -7.25 5.47
C MET A 67 4.72 -5.89 5.83
N ALA A 68 4.98 -4.85 5.04
CA ALA A 68 4.43 -3.52 5.25
C ALA A 68 2.90 -3.53 5.18
N ALA A 69 2.33 -4.17 4.17
CA ALA A 69 0.87 -4.30 4.05
C ALA A 69 0.25 -4.95 5.29
N LYS A 70 0.88 -5.98 5.82
CA LYS A 70 0.41 -6.70 7.02
C LYS A 70 0.52 -5.88 8.32
N ARG A 71 1.35 -4.84 8.34
CA ARG A 71 1.62 -4.01 9.51
C ARG A 71 1.13 -2.57 9.34
N THR A 72 0.28 -2.32 8.39
CA THR A 72 -0.16 -0.96 8.07
C THR A 72 -0.79 -0.26 9.27
N SER A 73 -1.64 -0.94 10.04
CA SER A 73 -2.27 -0.34 11.23
C SER A 73 -1.27 0.03 12.34
N ASP A 74 -0.10 -0.58 12.37
CA ASP A 74 0.96 -0.23 13.32
C ASP A 74 1.71 1.05 12.92
N MET A 75 1.74 1.37 11.64
CA MET A 75 2.54 2.45 11.07
C MET A 75 1.72 3.66 10.63
N ILE A 76 0.49 3.44 10.17
CA ILE A 76 -0.38 4.48 9.64
C ILE A 76 -1.41 4.84 10.70
N PRO A 77 -1.45 6.11 11.17
CA PRO A 77 -2.43 6.55 12.15
C PRO A 77 -3.87 6.39 11.64
N LEU A 78 -4.78 6.08 12.55
CA LEU A 78 -6.22 6.00 12.28
C LEU A 78 -6.61 4.88 11.29
N CYS A 79 -5.72 3.91 11.07
CA CYS A 79 -5.97 2.75 10.23
C CYS A 79 -6.37 1.56 11.10
N HIS A 80 -7.50 0.94 10.79
CA HIS A 80 -7.97 -0.24 11.51
C HIS A 80 -7.09 -1.46 11.20
N PRO A 81 -6.81 -2.33 12.19
CA PRO A 81 -6.21 -3.63 11.88
C PRO A 81 -7.19 -4.47 11.08
N LEU A 82 -6.76 -4.97 9.93
CA LEU A 82 -7.59 -5.75 9.01
C LEU A 82 -7.03 -7.14 8.82
N GLN A 83 -7.92 -8.07 8.53
CA GLN A 83 -7.55 -9.41 8.11
C GLN A 83 -7.27 -9.40 6.60
N ILE A 84 -5.98 -9.43 6.24
CA ILE A 84 -5.56 -9.41 4.84
C ILE A 84 -5.64 -10.82 4.26
N GLY A 85 -6.38 -10.98 3.16
CA GLY A 85 -6.51 -12.24 2.45
C GLY A 85 -5.35 -12.53 1.52
N ALA A 86 -4.92 -11.53 0.73
CA ALA A 86 -3.81 -11.67 -0.21
C ALA A 86 -3.12 -10.32 -0.44
N VAL A 87 -1.82 -10.40 -0.66
CA VAL A 87 -1.01 -9.25 -1.12
C VAL A 87 -0.20 -9.70 -2.33
N ARG A 88 -0.33 -8.95 -3.42
CA ARG A 88 0.42 -9.18 -4.64
C ARG A 88 1.17 -7.90 -5.01
N ILE A 89 2.47 -8.03 -5.26
CA ILE A 89 3.31 -6.90 -5.66
C ILE A 89 4.08 -7.30 -6.92
N ASP A 90 3.84 -6.56 -7.99
CA ASP A 90 4.50 -6.76 -9.29
C ASP A 90 5.46 -5.61 -9.56
N PHE A 91 6.57 -5.94 -10.22
CA PHE A 91 7.63 -5.00 -10.55
C PHE A 91 7.95 -5.07 -12.04
N GLU A 92 8.17 -3.91 -12.65
CA GLU A 92 8.69 -3.79 -14.00
C GLU A 92 9.91 -2.90 -13.96
N VAL A 93 11.06 -3.42 -14.37
CA VAL A 93 12.32 -2.67 -14.39
C VAL A 93 12.50 -2.10 -15.79
N GLY A 94 12.46 -0.78 -15.90
CA GLY A 94 12.76 -0.05 -17.12
C GLY A 94 14.22 0.39 -17.18
N ASP A 95 14.55 1.25 -18.16
CA ASP A 95 15.92 1.75 -18.34
C ASP A 95 16.35 2.71 -17.23
N THR A 96 15.39 3.49 -16.68
CA THR A 96 15.67 4.53 -15.68
C THR A 96 14.64 4.51 -14.54
N PHE A 97 13.89 3.43 -14.38
CA PHE A 97 12.82 3.35 -13.38
C PHE A 97 12.51 1.91 -13.01
N VAL A 98 11.86 1.75 -11.89
CA VAL A 98 11.13 0.54 -11.51
C VAL A 98 9.67 0.93 -11.28
N ALA A 99 8.77 0.36 -12.04
CA ALA A 99 7.33 0.51 -11.85
C ALA A 99 6.84 -0.58 -10.89
N ILE A 100 6.01 -0.20 -9.94
CA ILE A 100 5.51 -1.09 -8.89
C ILE A 100 4.00 -1.03 -8.86
N GLU A 101 3.35 -2.18 -8.79
CA GLU A 101 1.92 -2.31 -8.57
C GLU A 101 1.67 -3.22 -7.37
N ALA A 102 0.97 -2.70 -6.37
CA ALA A 102 0.59 -3.45 -5.18
C ALA A 102 -0.92 -3.66 -5.16
N GLN A 103 -1.35 -4.90 -5.01
CA GLN A 103 -2.75 -5.28 -4.89
C GLN A 103 -2.98 -5.97 -3.55
N VAL A 104 -3.97 -5.50 -2.80
CA VAL A 104 -4.35 -6.08 -1.51
C VAL A 104 -5.81 -6.47 -1.54
N ASP A 105 -6.09 -7.70 -1.14
CA ASP A 105 -7.44 -8.24 -1.01
C ASP A 105 -7.75 -8.53 0.45
N THR A 106 -8.98 -8.26 0.84
CA THR A 106 -9.50 -8.58 2.16
C THR A 106 -10.99 -8.89 2.12
N VAL A 107 -11.48 -9.53 3.17
CA VAL A 107 -12.91 -9.59 3.48
C VAL A 107 -13.07 -8.95 4.85
N ASP A 108 -13.50 -7.69 4.87
CA ASP A 108 -13.59 -6.91 6.09
C ASP A 108 -14.59 -5.76 5.93
N ARG A 109 -14.70 -4.94 6.96
CA ARG A 109 -15.69 -3.86 7.09
C ARG A 109 -15.23 -2.52 6.51
N THR A 110 -13.98 -2.42 6.10
CA THR A 110 -13.42 -1.21 5.49
C THR A 110 -12.50 -1.57 4.34
N GLY A 111 -12.11 -0.56 3.56
CA GLY A 111 -11.21 -0.74 2.42
C GLY A 111 -9.77 -1.00 2.84
N VAL A 112 -8.95 -1.38 1.87
CA VAL A 112 -7.54 -1.73 2.03
C VAL A 112 -6.62 -0.77 1.26
N GLU A 113 -7.07 0.46 1.03
CA GLU A 113 -6.30 1.46 0.28
C GLU A 113 -4.97 1.77 0.96
N MET A 114 -4.98 1.93 2.28
CA MET A 114 -3.77 2.26 3.03
C MET A 114 -2.77 1.10 3.01
N GLU A 115 -3.25 -0.13 3.08
CA GLU A 115 -2.42 -1.32 2.97
C GLU A 115 -1.75 -1.42 1.60
N ALA A 116 -2.49 -1.15 0.52
CA ALA A 116 -1.94 -1.14 -0.82
C ALA A 116 -0.92 -0.01 -1.03
N LEU A 117 -1.19 1.17 -0.48
CA LEU A 117 -0.27 2.32 -0.57
C LEU A 117 1.00 2.13 0.26
N HIS A 118 0.91 1.43 1.38
CA HIS A 118 2.04 1.19 2.29
C HIS A 118 2.91 0.01 1.83
N ALA A 119 2.34 -0.88 1.07
CA ALA A 119 3.06 -2.05 0.52
C ALA A 119 4.25 -1.69 -0.45
#